data_db8497f118044276fb316e9489e3697c
#
_entry.id   db8497f118044276fb316e9489e3697c
#
_cell.length_a   1.000
_cell.length_b   1.000
_cell.length_c   1.000
_cell.angle_alpha   90.00
_cell.angle_beta   90.00
_cell.angle_gamma   90.00
#
_symmetry.space_group_name_H-M   'P 1'
#
loop_
_entity.id
_entity.type
_entity.pdbx_description
1 polymer ?
#
loop_
_entity_poly.entity_id
_entity_poly.type
_entity_poly.pdbx_seq_one_letter_code
_entity_poly.pdbx_strand_id
1 'polypeptide(L)'
;MTDTSRRGTTETEAPYSDAPTAWAGWVVFGGVMLIMLGSFQIIEGLVALFDDGFYLVRSNGLVVDVNYNTWGWIHTIIGVVAVLAGLGLLVGNMAARIAGVVVACLSAIVNLAFISAYPVWSAIMITLDVVVIYAIIVHGRELKGYYR
;
A
#
# COMPACT_ATOMS: atom_id res chain seq x y z
N MET A 1 -66.43 -20.65 -15.21
CA MET A 1 -65.60 -19.48 -15.58
C MET A 1 -64.91 -19.03 -14.33
N THR A 2 -63.71 -19.51 -14.12
CA THR A 2 -62.86 -19.19 -12.93
C THR A 2 -61.64 -18.46 -13.46
N ASP A 3 -61.64 -17.16 -13.24
CA ASP A 3 -60.57 -16.25 -13.60
C ASP A 3 -59.51 -16.31 -12.46
N THR A 4 -58.41 -17.01 -12.71
CA THR A 4 -57.24 -17.05 -11.81
C THR A 4 -56.34 -15.90 -12.15
N SER A 5 -56.60 -14.74 -11.54
CA SER A 5 -55.71 -13.59 -11.52
C SER A 5 -54.34 -14.00 -10.94
N ARG A 6 -53.37 -14.19 -11.81
CA ARG A 6 -51.95 -14.39 -11.49
C ARG A 6 -51.41 -13.06 -10.96
N ARG A 7 -51.39 -12.88 -9.63
CA ARG A 7 -50.62 -11.85 -8.99
C ARG A 7 -49.15 -12.13 -9.21
N GLY A 8 -48.56 -11.49 -10.20
CA GLY A 8 -47.11 -11.41 -10.31
C GLY A 8 -46.57 -10.60 -9.15
N THR A 9 -45.93 -11.25 -8.20
CA THR A 9 -45.07 -10.58 -7.24
C THR A 9 -43.85 -10.12 -8.02
N THR A 10 -43.86 -8.84 -8.38
CA THR A 10 -42.62 -8.16 -8.74
C THR A 10 -41.81 -8.07 -7.45
N GLU A 11 -40.88 -9.02 -7.27
CA GLU A 11 -39.78 -8.82 -6.34
C GLU A 11 -39.02 -7.59 -6.84
N THR A 12 -39.22 -6.49 -6.13
CA THR A 12 -38.42 -5.29 -6.31
C THR A 12 -37.03 -5.67 -5.80
N GLU A 13 -36.15 -6.13 -6.69
CA GLU A 13 -34.72 -6.22 -6.40
C GLU A 13 -34.32 -4.83 -5.87
N ALA A 14 -33.99 -4.77 -4.59
CA ALA A 14 -33.42 -3.57 -4.02
C ALA A 14 -32.19 -3.21 -4.86
N PRO A 15 -32.07 -1.96 -5.36
CA PRO A 15 -30.92 -1.57 -6.14
C PRO A 15 -29.68 -1.87 -5.32
N TYR A 16 -28.81 -2.73 -5.86
CA TYR A 16 -27.50 -3.00 -5.30
C TYR A 16 -26.78 -1.65 -5.18
N SER A 17 -26.63 -1.17 -3.97
CA SER A 17 -26.00 0.11 -3.75
C SER A 17 -24.49 -0.08 -4.01
N ASP A 18 -24.01 0.46 -5.12
CA ASP A 18 -22.59 0.60 -5.45
C ASP A 18 -21.85 1.58 -4.51
N ALA A 19 -22.41 1.84 -3.33
CA ALA A 19 -21.80 2.70 -2.34
C ALA A 19 -20.48 2.11 -1.89
N PRO A 20 -19.39 2.89 -1.92
CA PRO A 20 -18.10 2.42 -1.48
C PRO A 20 -18.16 1.97 -0.02
N THR A 21 -17.63 0.78 0.25
CA THR A 21 -17.58 0.22 1.59
C THR A 21 -16.50 0.90 2.43
N ALA A 22 -16.51 0.67 3.75
CA ALA A 22 -15.44 1.15 4.64
C ALA A 22 -14.04 0.66 4.21
N TRP A 23 -13.96 -0.43 3.45
CA TRP A 23 -12.71 -0.97 2.90
C TRP A 23 -12.07 -0.08 1.84
N ALA A 24 -12.86 0.70 1.09
CA ALA A 24 -12.32 1.71 0.18
C ALA A 24 -11.43 2.71 0.94
N GLY A 25 -11.80 3.04 2.19
CA GLY A 25 -10.98 3.86 3.09
C GLY A 25 -9.60 3.27 3.37
N TRP A 26 -9.50 1.95 3.51
CA TRP A 26 -8.20 1.29 3.71
C TRP A 26 -7.32 1.30 2.45
N VAL A 27 -7.92 1.25 1.26
CA VAL A 27 -7.16 1.41 0.01
C VAL A 27 -6.62 2.83 -0.12
N VAL A 28 -7.45 3.84 0.22
CA VAL A 28 -7.02 5.26 0.26
C VAL A 28 -5.91 5.45 1.29
N PHE A 29 -6.07 4.90 2.49
CA PHE A 29 -5.04 4.92 3.53
C PHE A 29 -3.72 4.33 3.02
N GLY A 30 -3.76 3.13 2.42
CA GLY A 30 -2.58 2.50 1.82
C GLY A 30 -1.92 3.37 0.75
N GLY A 31 -2.72 4.02 -0.12
CA GLY A 31 -2.23 4.95 -1.12
C GLY A 31 -1.52 6.17 -0.52
N VAL A 32 -2.12 6.79 0.49
CA VAL A 32 -1.53 7.93 1.21
C VAL A 32 -0.25 7.53 1.93
N MET A 33 -0.24 6.37 2.60
CA MET A 33 0.96 5.85 3.27
C MET A 33 2.10 5.58 2.29
N LEU A 34 1.81 4.99 1.12
CA LEU A 34 2.82 4.79 0.07
C LEU A 34 3.40 6.11 -0.43
N ILE A 35 2.57 7.14 -0.62
CA ILE A 35 3.04 8.47 -1.04
C ILE A 35 3.95 9.06 0.04
N MET A 36 3.52 9.01 1.29
CA MET A 36 4.27 9.57 2.41
C MET A 36 5.62 8.85 2.60
N LEU A 37 5.60 7.53 2.71
CA LEU A 37 6.81 6.72 2.89
C LEU A 37 7.75 6.82 1.68
N GLY A 38 7.20 6.80 0.45
CA GLY A 38 7.97 6.98 -0.76
C GLY A 38 8.64 8.35 -0.83
N SER A 39 7.95 9.41 -0.37
CA SER A 39 8.53 10.76 -0.29
C SER A 39 9.70 10.81 0.71
N PHE A 40 9.57 10.19 1.87
CA PHE A 40 10.68 10.07 2.82
C PHE A 40 11.85 9.29 2.23
N GLN A 41 11.61 8.19 1.54
CA GLN A 41 12.66 7.42 0.89
C GLN A 41 13.39 8.21 -0.20
N ILE A 42 12.67 9.04 -0.98
CA ILE A 42 13.30 9.93 -1.96
C ILE A 42 14.22 10.93 -1.24
N ILE A 43 13.75 11.54 -0.16
CA ILE A 43 14.55 12.50 0.62
C ILE A 43 15.80 11.82 1.18
N GLU A 44 15.66 10.65 1.81
CA GLU A 44 16.78 9.88 2.35
C GLU A 44 17.79 9.50 1.24
N GLY A 45 17.28 9.05 0.10
CA GLY A 45 18.12 8.71 -1.05
C GLY A 45 18.88 9.91 -1.60
N LEU A 46 18.22 11.05 -1.74
CA LEU A 46 18.86 12.29 -2.21
C LEU A 46 19.91 12.79 -1.22
N VAL A 47 19.61 12.78 0.08
CA VAL A 47 20.59 13.14 1.12
C VAL A 47 21.82 12.24 1.02
N ALA A 48 21.64 10.93 0.87
CA ALA A 48 22.77 10.00 0.73
C ALA A 48 23.59 10.24 -0.56
N LEU A 49 22.98 10.77 -1.63
CA LEU A 49 23.67 11.07 -2.88
C LEU A 49 24.45 12.41 -2.84
N PHE A 50 23.97 13.38 -2.07
CA PHE A 50 24.54 14.73 -2.07
C PHE A 50 25.39 15.06 -0.85
N ASP A 51 25.27 14.27 0.25
CA ASP A 51 26.00 14.48 1.49
C ASP A 51 26.53 13.16 2.06
N ASP A 52 27.72 12.77 1.63
CA ASP A 52 28.41 11.54 2.06
C ASP A 52 28.71 11.52 3.57
N GLY A 53 28.60 12.64 4.27
CA GLY A 53 28.92 12.77 5.70
C GLY A 53 27.68 12.69 6.63
N PHE A 54 26.47 12.80 6.08
CA PHE A 54 25.26 12.93 6.92
C PHE A 54 24.90 11.62 7.65
N TYR A 55 25.07 10.49 6.97
CA TYR A 55 24.83 9.17 7.57
C TYR A 55 26.13 8.55 8.06
N LEU A 56 26.78 9.14 9.06
CA LEU A 56 27.90 8.52 9.75
C LEU A 56 27.41 7.33 10.58
N VAL A 57 27.19 6.21 9.92
CA VAL A 57 27.08 4.92 10.61
C VAL A 57 28.50 4.59 11.09
N ARG A 58 28.73 4.80 12.39
CA ARG A 58 29.99 4.37 13.01
C ARG A 58 30.15 2.87 12.76
N SER A 59 31.29 2.48 12.21
CA SER A 59 31.65 1.11 11.85
C SER A 59 31.77 0.13 13.04
N ASN A 60 31.27 0.50 14.22
CA ASN A 60 31.30 -0.33 15.42
C ASN A 60 30.21 -1.39 15.34
N GLY A 61 30.41 -2.41 14.49
CA GLY A 61 29.60 -3.62 14.50
C GLY A 61 28.70 -3.87 13.30
N LEU A 62 28.70 -3.03 12.29
CA LEU A 62 28.02 -3.36 11.02
C LEU A 62 28.97 -4.11 10.10
N VAL A 63 28.58 -5.33 9.71
CA VAL A 63 29.33 -6.24 8.82
C VAL A 63 29.24 -5.85 7.33
N VAL A 64 28.55 -4.74 7.01
CA VAL A 64 28.31 -4.35 5.61
C VAL A 64 28.88 -2.96 5.36
N ASP A 65 29.85 -2.88 4.45
CA ASP A 65 30.30 -1.63 3.85
C ASP A 65 29.16 -1.05 2.99
N VAL A 66 28.50 0.00 3.49
CA VAL A 66 27.43 0.66 2.76
C VAL A 66 28.01 1.66 1.79
N ASN A 67 27.91 1.37 0.49
CA ASN A 67 28.20 2.35 -0.54
C ASN A 67 27.02 3.36 -0.61
N TYR A 68 27.24 4.58 -0.10
CA TYR A 68 26.22 5.63 -0.02
C TYR A 68 25.62 5.98 -1.37
N ASN A 69 26.38 5.93 -2.43
CA ASN A 69 25.89 6.17 -3.78
C ASN A 69 24.86 5.09 -4.20
N THR A 70 25.22 3.81 -4.01
CA THR A 70 24.31 2.70 -4.29
C THR A 70 23.07 2.75 -3.41
N TRP A 71 23.24 3.03 -2.12
CA TRP A 71 22.15 3.21 -1.15
C TRP A 71 21.21 4.35 -1.56
N GLY A 72 21.77 5.50 -1.91
CA GLY A 72 21.00 6.67 -2.31
C GLY A 72 20.16 6.41 -3.58
N TRP A 73 20.73 5.78 -4.60
CA TRP A 73 19.99 5.42 -5.80
C TRP A 73 18.88 4.41 -5.54
N ILE A 74 19.15 3.36 -4.75
CA ILE A 74 18.13 2.35 -4.40
C ILE A 74 16.95 3.02 -3.70
N HIS A 75 17.19 3.86 -2.67
CA HIS A 75 16.12 4.51 -1.92
C HIS A 75 15.35 5.52 -2.78
N THR A 76 16.03 6.29 -3.61
CA THR A 76 15.39 7.24 -4.53
C THR A 76 14.47 6.51 -5.51
N ILE A 77 14.94 5.43 -6.15
CA ILE A 77 14.15 4.68 -7.12
C ILE A 77 12.94 4.00 -6.45
N ILE A 78 13.15 3.32 -5.32
CA ILE A 78 12.08 2.67 -4.56
C ILE A 78 11.06 3.72 -4.11
N GLY A 79 11.52 4.87 -3.63
CA GLY A 79 10.65 5.96 -3.21
C GLY A 79 9.78 6.50 -4.35
N VAL A 80 10.36 6.72 -5.54
CA VAL A 80 9.61 7.14 -6.73
C VAL A 80 8.56 6.09 -7.11
N VAL A 81 8.92 4.83 -7.12
CA VAL A 81 7.98 3.73 -7.41
C VAL A 81 6.85 3.69 -6.38
N ALA A 82 7.16 3.86 -5.10
CA ALA A 82 6.16 3.88 -4.04
C ALA A 82 5.18 5.07 -4.18
N VAL A 83 5.69 6.28 -4.48
CA VAL A 83 4.84 7.45 -4.74
C VAL A 83 3.91 7.22 -5.93
N LEU A 84 4.45 6.73 -7.05
CA LEU A 84 3.65 6.44 -8.25
C LEU A 84 2.60 5.35 -7.99
N ALA A 85 2.96 4.30 -7.23
CA ALA A 85 2.03 3.26 -6.81
C ALA A 85 0.92 3.83 -5.91
N GLY A 86 1.27 4.69 -4.95
CA GLY A 86 0.31 5.36 -4.08
C GLY A 86 -0.68 6.23 -4.85
N LEU A 87 -0.19 7.09 -5.75
CA LEU A 87 -1.04 7.89 -6.64
C LEU A 87 -1.94 7.02 -7.51
N GLY A 88 -1.36 5.96 -8.09
CA GLY A 88 -2.09 5.01 -8.90
C GLY A 88 -3.18 4.25 -8.12
N LEU A 89 -2.94 3.94 -6.84
CA LEU A 89 -3.95 3.35 -5.95
C LEU A 89 -5.13 4.29 -5.76
N LEU A 90 -4.87 5.58 -5.51
CA LEU A 90 -5.92 6.58 -5.29
C LEU A 90 -6.84 6.74 -6.51
N VAL A 91 -6.32 6.58 -7.73
CA VAL A 91 -7.13 6.62 -8.97
C VAL A 91 -7.66 5.24 -9.40
N GLY A 92 -7.47 4.21 -8.58
CA GLY A 92 -7.96 2.85 -8.86
C GLY A 92 -7.24 2.13 -9.99
N ASN A 93 -5.97 2.48 -10.26
CA ASN A 93 -5.16 1.86 -11.30
C ASN A 93 -4.80 0.41 -10.95
N MET A 94 -4.98 -0.51 -11.91
CA MET A 94 -4.72 -1.94 -11.68
C MET A 94 -3.23 -2.25 -11.47
N ALA A 95 -2.34 -1.61 -12.23
CA ALA A 95 -0.90 -1.82 -12.08
C ALA A 95 -0.41 -1.32 -10.71
N ALA A 96 -0.93 -0.19 -10.25
CA ALA A 96 -0.64 0.36 -8.92
C ALA A 96 -1.14 -0.56 -7.79
N ARG A 97 -2.27 -1.23 -7.98
CA ARG A 97 -2.77 -2.24 -7.03
C ARG A 97 -1.81 -3.41 -6.89
N ILE A 98 -1.30 -3.91 -8.02
CA ILE A 98 -0.31 -4.98 -8.02
C ILE A 98 0.98 -4.51 -7.32
N ALA A 99 1.48 -3.33 -7.68
CA ALA A 99 2.67 -2.74 -7.07
C ALA A 99 2.48 -2.55 -5.54
N GLY A 100 1.34 -2.03 -5.11
CA GLY A 100 1.02 -1.85 -3.69
C GLY A 100 1.00 -3.16 -2.91
N VAL A 101 0.42 -4.22 -3.47
CA VAL A 101 0.45 -5.57 -2.86
C VAL A 101 1.87 -6.10 -2.76
N VAL A 102 2.68 -5.96 -3.82
CA VAL A 102 4.09 -6.40 -3.81
C VAL A 102 4.89 -5.65 -2.75
N VAL A 103 4.74 -4.33 -2.65
CA VAL A 103 5.43 -3.52 -1.63
C VAL A 103 5.01 -3.94 -0.22
N ALA A 104 3.71 -4.13 0.03
CA ALA A 104 3.23 -4.57 1.34
C ALA A 104 3.70 -5.99 1.69
N CYS A 105 3.75 -6.92 0.72
CA CYS A 105 4.32 -8.25 0.94
C CYS A 105 5.80 -8.18 1.30
N LEU A 106 6.59 -7.36 0.59
CA LEU A 106 8.00 -7.17 0.90
C LEU A 106 8.20 -6.56 2.28
N SER A 107 7.40 -5.54 2.64
CA SER A 107 7.38 -4.94 3.98
C SER A 107 7.12 -5.99 5.05
N ALA A 108 6.09 -6.81 4.90
CA ALA A 108 5.76 -7.87 5.84
C ALA A 108 6.91 -8.88 6.02
N ILE A 109 7.57 -9.28 4.92
CA ILE A 109 8.71 -10.21 4.94
C ILE A 109 9.90 -9.59 5.69
N VAL A 110 10.23 -8.33 5.41
CA VAL A 110 11.30 -7.61 6.11
C VAL A 110 10.98 -7.49 7.59
N ASN A 111 9.78 -7.08 7.96
CA ASN A 111 9.36 -6.99 9.36
C ASN A 111 9.36 -8.36 10.06
N LEU A 112 9.03 -9.43 9.35
CA LEU A 112 9.14 -10.80 9.89
C LEU A 112 10.60 -11.16 10.20
N ALA A 113 11.54 -10.77 9.35
CA ALA A 113 12.98 -11.00 9.60
C ALA A 113 13.49 -10.23 10.83
N PHE A 114 12.91 -9.06 11.12
CA PHE A 114 13.28 -8.22 12.26
C PHE A 114 12.44 -8.45 13.52
N ILE A 115 11.52 -9.42 13.52
CA ILE A 115 10.58 -9.64 14.63
C ILE A 115 11.29 -9.93 15.96
N SER A 116 12.45 -10.59 15.92
CA SER A 116 13.24 -10.88 17.13
C SER A 116 13.86 -9.64 17.74
N ALA A 117 14.17 -8.61 16.93
CA ALA A 117 14.77 -7.36 17.41
C ALA A 117 13.71 -6.35 17.86
N TYR A 118 12.59 -6.29 17.14
CA TYR A 118 11.51 -5.31 17.36
C TYR A 118 10.13 -5.97 17.34
N PRO A 119 9.80 -6.87 18.28
CA PRO A 119 8.62 -7.74 18.19
C PRO A 119 7.30 -6.97 18.10
N VAL A 120 7.11 -5.94 18.95
CA VAL A 120 5.86 -5.15 18.96
C VAL A 120 5.71 -4.33 17.68
N TRP A 121 6.79 -3.66 17.25
CA TRP A 121 6.80 -2.86 16.02
C TRP A 121 6.52 -3.72 14.79
N SER A 122 7.25 -4.83 14.65
CA SER A 122 7.09 -5.76 13.54
C SER A 122 5.68 -6.35 13.48
N ALA A 123 5.09 -6.71 14.64
CA ALA A 123 3.73 -7.23 14.69
C ALA A 123 2.70 -6.18 14.20
N ILE A 124 2.86 -4.91 14.59
CA ILE A 124 2.00 -3.82 14.13
C ILE A 124 2.12 -3.65 12.61
N MET A 125 3.36 -3.58 12.09
CA MET A 125 3.60 -3.39 10.66
C MET A 125 3.04 -4.55 9.83
N ILE A 126 3.31 -5.80 10.22
CA ILE A 126 2.77 -6.98 9.52
C ILE A 126 1.25 -6.97 9.53
N THR A 127 0.62 -6.58 10.64
CA THR A 127 -0.84 -6.49 10.73
C THR A 127 -1.39 -5.45 9.75
N LEU A 128 -0.77 -4.27 9.68
CA LEU A 128 -1.15 -3.21 8.75
C LEU A 128 -0.96 -3.66 7.30
N ASP A 129 0.16 -4.31 6.99
CA ASP A 129 0.44 -4.84 5.65
C ASP A 129 -0.65 -5.84 5.22
N VAL A 130 -1.03 -6.77 6.10
CA VAL A 130 -2.10 -7.75 5.82
C VAL A 130 -3.44 -7.05 5.57
N VAL A 131 -3.81 -6.06 6.37
CA VAL A 131 -5.05 -5.29 6.18
C VAL A 131 -5.03 -4.53 4.86
N VAL A 132 -3.91 -3.88 4.52
CA VAL A 132 -3.74 -3.15 3.26
C VAL A 132 -3.80 -4.10 2.07
N ILE A 133 -3.11 -5.25 2.12
CA ILE A 133 -3.16 -6.29 1.07
C ILE A 133 -4.61 -6.76 0.86
N TYR A 134 -5.32 -7.09 1.93
CA TYR A 134 -6.71 -7.50 1.86
C TYR A 134 -7.59 -6.42 1.21
N ALA A 135 -7.48 -5.18 1.67
CA ALA A 135 -8.24 -4.06 1.14
C ALA A 135 -7.99 -3.87 -0.38
N ILE A 136 -6.72 -3.90 -0.82
CA ILE A 136 -6.36 -3.72 -2.22
C ILE A 136 -6.88 -4.89 -3.09
N ILE A 137 -6.75 -6.13 -2.64
CA ILE A 137 -7.14 -7.30 -3.43
C ILE A 137 -8.65 -7.37 -3.57
N VAL A 138 -9.37 -7.26 -2.45
CA VAL A 138 -10.82 -7.50 -2.41
C VAL A 138 -11.60 -6.25 -2.85
N HIS A 139 -11.23 -5.07 -2.33
CA HIS A 139 -12.02 -3.85 -2.45
C HIS A 139 -11.39 -2.78 -3.36
N GLY A 140 -10.21 -3.03 -3.92
CA GLY A 140 -9.53 -2.02 -4.76
C GLY A 140 -10.27 -1.65 -6.04
N ARG A 141 -11.34 -2.35 -6.42
CA ARG A 141 -12.19 -1.99 -7.56
C ARG A 141 -13.21 -0.90 -7.21
N GLU A 142 -13.56 -0.77 -5.95
CA GLU A 142 -14.57 0.18 -5.47
C GLU A 142 -14.16 1.63 -5.73
N LEU A 143 -12.84 1.93 -5.73
CA LEU A 143 -12.33 3.27 -6.01
C LEU A 143 -12.63 3.74 -7.45
N LYS A 144 -12.79 2.84 -8.42
CA LYS A 144 -13.19 3.22 -9.79
C LYS A 144 -14.61 3.77 -9.86
N GLY A 145 -15.50 3.36 -8.96
CA GLY A 145 -16.87 3.87 -8.87
C GLY A 145 -16.95 5.26 -8.22
N TYR A 146 -15.94 5.64 -7.45
CA TYR A 146 -15.93 6.90 -6.70
C TYR A 146 -15.71 8.15 -7.58
N TYR A 147 -15.07 7.98 -8.73
CA TYR A 147 -14.68 9.07 -9.65
C TYR A 147 -15.52 9.12 -10.94
N ARG A 148 -16.61 8.36 -11.03
CA ARG A 148 -17.61 8.40 -12.10
C ARG A 148 -18.89 9.04 -11.62
#